data_9dea0755aa1c771b9d7bcf9381c80070
#
_entry.id   9dea0755aa1c771b9d7bcf9381c80070
#
_cell.length_a   1.000
_cell.length_b   1.000
_cell.length_c   1.000
_cell.angle_alpha   90.00
_cell.angle_beta   90.00
_cell.angle_gamma   90.00
#
_symmetry.space_group_name_H-M   'P 1'
#
loop_
_entity.id
_entity.type
_entity.pdbx_description
1 polymer ?
#
loop_
_entity_poly.entity_id
_entity_poly.type
_entity_poly.pdbx_seq_one_letter_code
_entity_poly.pdbx_strand_id
1 'polypeptide(L)'
;MKQVFLDTNVIIDYLGNRTGFYDDAAIIMSLAINQKIELYAAAISFATASYILSKNNDNNRIKTLIADFCNICKVVATDEECVNYATISDFEDFEDAMQYKCAEKAKADYIVTRNIKDFKTASIKVGTPEDFINQY
;
A
#
# COMPACT_ATOMS: atom_id res chain seq x y z
N MET A 1 -8.29 -6.76 -15.41
CA MET A 1 -8.14 -6.96 -13.94
C MET A 1 -7.85 -5.62 -13.29
N LYS A 2 -8.56 -5.27 -12.23
CA LYS A 2 -8.36 -4.00 -11.54
C LYS A 2 -6.99 -3.94 -10.88
N GLN A 3 -6.30 -2.82 -11.03
CA GLN A 3 -4.98 -2.58 -10.45
C GLN A 3 -5.15 -1.71 -9.21
N VAL A 4 -4.78 -2.24 -8.06
CA VAL A 4 -5.04 -1.64 -6.75
C VAL A 4 -3.72 -1.36 -6.03
N PHE A 5 -3.50 -0.11 -5.66
CA PHE A 5 -2.31 0.31 -4.95
C PHE A 5 -2.61 0.41 -3.45
N LEU A 6 -1.71 -0.12 -2.64
CA LEU A 6 -1.87 -0.14 -1.18
C LEU A 6 -0.97 0.89 -0.51
N ASP A 7 -1.58 1.75 0.33
CA ASP A 7 -0.82 2.61 1.24
C ASP A 7 -0.09 1.75 2.28
N THR A 8 1.02 2.24 2.76
CA THR A 8 1.88 1.56 3.75
C THR A 8 1.10 1.04 4.94
N ASN A 9 0.16 1.84 5.47
CA ASN A 9 -0.61 1.45 6.66
C ASN A 9 -1.44 0.18 6.44
N VAL A 10 -1.96 -0.02 5.24
CA VAL A 10 -2.77 -1.21 4.93
C VAL A 10 -1.88 -2.47 4.94
N ILE A 11 -0.66 -2.34 4.44
CA ILE A 11 0.32 -3.43 4.46
C ILE A 11 0.66 -3.80 5.91
N ILE A 12 0.93 -2.79 6.74
CA ILE A 12 1.26 -2.99 8.16
C ILE A 12 0.10 -3.64 8.89
N ASP A 13 -1.13 -3.21 8.60
CA ASP A 13 -2.33 -3.77 9.24
C ASP A 13 -2.48 -5.26 8.94
N TYR A 14 -2.16 -5.65 7.73
CA TYR A 14 -2.24 -7.04 7.32
C TYR A 14 -1.10 -7.87 7.89
N LEU A 15 0.14 -7.45 7.66
CA LEU A 15 1.32 -8.21 8.09
C LEU A 15 1.44 -8.24 9.61
N GLY A 16 1.01 -7.17 10.29
CA GLY A 16 1.05 -7.06 11.74
C GLY A 16 -0.19 -7.59 12.44
N ASN A 17 -1.15 -8.11 11.69
CA ASN A 17 -2.40 -8.64 12.23
C ASN A 17 -3.05 -7.65 13.22
N ARG A 18 -3.18 -6.38 12.79
CA ARG A 18 -3.66 -5.32 13.67
C ARG A 18 -5.15 -5.42 13.94
N THR A 19 -5.51 -5.51 15.22
CA THR A 19 -6.90 -5.58 15.66
C THR A 19 -7.72 -4.41 15.13
N GLY A 20 -8.88 -4.72 14.54
CA GLY A 20 -9.79 -3.71 13.99
C GLY A 20 -9.52 -3.33 12.54
N PHE A 21 -8.34 -3.66 12.00
CA PHE A 21 -7.98 -3.31 10.62
C PHE A 21 -7.60 -4.51 9.77
N TYR A 22 -7.24 -5.61 10.41
CA TYR A 22 -6.74 -6.79 9.71
C TYR A 22 -7.80 -7.42 8.81
N ASP A 23 -9.03 -7.54 9.27
CA ASP A 23 -10.05 -8.33 8.57
C ASP A 23 -10.34 -7.78 7.17
N ASP A 24 -10.53 -6.46 7.06
CA ASP A 24 -10.79 -5.85 5.75
C ASP A 24 -9.56 -5.92 4.85
N ALA A 25 -8.38 -5.72 5.41
CA ALA A 25 -7.15 -5.87 4.65
C ALA A 25 -7.02 -7.31 4.12
N ALA A 26 -7.33 -8.30 4.95
CA ALA A 26 -7.24 -9.70 4.56
C ALA A 26 -8.22 -10.05 3.43
N ILE A 27 -9.39 -9.43 3.40
CA ILE A 27 -10.35 -9.63 2.30
C ILE A 27 -9.73 -9.16 0.99
N ILE A 28 -9.10 -7.97 0.99
CA ILE A 28 -8.44 -7.45 -0.20
C ILE A 28 -7.32 -8.39 -0.65
N MET A 29 -6.51 -8.88 0.29
CA MET A 29 -5.43 -9.82 -0.04
C MET A 29 -5.98 -11.12 -0.62
N SER A 30 -7.12 -11.60 -0.11
CA SER A 30 -7.74 -12.80 -0.65
C SER A 30 -8.20 -12.61 -2.10
N LEU A 31 -8.64 -11.41 -2.46
CA LEU A 31 -8.99 -11.11 -3.86
C LEU A 31 -7.76 -11.23 -4.75
N ALA A 32 -6.60 -10.79 -4.28
CA ALA A 32 -5.36 -10.91 -5.04
C ALA A 32 -4.89 -12.36 -5.13
N ILE A 33 -4.98 -13.12 -4.04
CA ILE A 33 -4.64 -14.54 -4.02
C ILE A 33 -5.49 -15.30 -5.05
N ASN A 34 -6.75 -14.94 -5.16
CA ASN A 34 -7.69 -15.58 -6.09
C ASN A 34 -7.65 -14.93 -7.48
N GLN A 35 -6.65 -14.10 -7.75
CA GLN A 35 -6.42 -13.48 -9.06
C GLN A 35 -7.59 -12.64 -9.57
N LYS A 36 -8.32 -12.01 -8.64
CA LYS A 36 -9.43 -11.11 -8.98
C LYS A 36 -8.95 -9.68 -9.18
N ILE A 37 -7.86 -9.30 -8.53
CA ILE A 37 -7.23 -7.98 -8.64
C ILE A 37 -5.72 -8.16 -8.66
N GLU A 38 -5.00 -7.12 -9.12
CA GLU A 38 -3.55 -7.03 -8.98
C GLU A 38 -3.22 -5.98 -7.94
N LEU A 39 -2.35 -6.34 -6.98
CA LEU A 39 -1.90 -5.42 -5.95
C LEU A 39 -0.53 -4.85 -6.26
N TYR A 40 -0.36 -3.59 -5.91
CA TYR A 40 0.90 -2.85 -6.04
C TYR A 40 1.18 -2.09 -4.76
N ALA A 41 2.45 -1.93 -4.44
CA ALA A 41 2.89 -1.10 -3.32
C ALA A 41 4.24 -0.49 -3.66
N ALA A 42 4.55 0.66 -3.07
CA ALA A 42 5.82 1.34 -3.30
C ALA A 42 6.95 0.63 -2.55
N ALA A 43 8.13 0.58 -3.16
CA ALA A 43 9.30 -0.03 -2.51
C ALA A 43 9.56 0.58 -1.13
N ILE A 44 9.39 1.90 -0.99
CA ILE A 44 9.62 2.57 0.30
C ILE A 44 8.66 2.06 1.38
N SER A 45 7.47 1.61 1.01
CA SER A 45 6.49 1.09 1.97
C SER A 45 7.01 -0.14 2.70
N PHE A 46 7.84 -0.95 2.03
CA PHE A 46 8.40 -2.14 2.65
C PHE A 46 9.47 -1.80 3.68
N ALA A 47 10.24 -0.73 3.44
CA ALA A 47 11.20 -0.25 4.43
C ALA A 47 10.48 0.26 5.69
N THR A 48 9.46 1.08 5.49
CA THR A 48 8.66 1.63 6.60
C THR A 48 7.95 0.51 7.36
N ALA A 49 7.32 -0.42 6.65
CA ALA A 49 6.62 -1.55 7.28
C ALA A 49 7.60 -2.41 8.09
N SER A 50 8.76 -2.72 7.51
CA SER A 50 9.80 -3.50 8.19
C SER A 50 10.21 -2.84 9.49
N TYR A 51 10.44 -1.53 9.46
CA TYR A 51 10.85 -0.78 10.66
C TYR A 51 9.78 -0.85 11.74
N ILE A 52 8.52 -0.61 11.37
CA ILE A 52 7.42 -0.60 12.35
C ILE A 52 7.18 -2.00 12.91
N LEU A 53 7.19 -3.02 12.06
CA LEU A 53 6.97 -4.40 12.49
C LEU A 53 8.11 -4.92 13.38
N SER A 54 9.32 -4.37 13.24
CA SER A 54 10.47 -4.79 14.03
C SER A 54 10.31 -4.52 15.52
N LYS A 55 9.37 -3.67 15.89
CA LYS A 55 9.10 -3.37 17.31
C LYS A 55 8.53 -4.57 18.07
N ASN A 56 7.87 -5.50 17.36
CA ASN A 56 7.21 -6.65 17.98
C ASN A 56 7.60 -7.99 17.35
N ASN A 57 8.50 -7.99 16.36
CA ASN A 57 8.90 -9.20 15.64
C ASN A 57 10.40 -9.18 15.37
N ASP A 58 11.01 -10.36 15.29
CA ASP A 58 12.42 -10.42 14.92
C ASP A 58 12.59 -10.25 13.38
N ASN A 59 13.81 -9.96 12.96
CA ASN A 59 14.10 -9.66 11.56
C ASN A 59 13.85 -10.83 10.62
N ASN A 60 14.08 -12.06 11.07
CA ASN A 60 13.86 -13.24 10.23
C ASN A 60 12.36 -13.42 9.95
N ARG A 61 11.53 -13.20 10.97
CA ARG A 61 10.09 -13.30 10.81
C ARG A 61 9.58 -12.21 9.83
N ILE A 62 10.08 -10.99 9.97
CA ILE A 62 9.69 -9.88 9.08
C ILE A 62 10.04 -10.20 7.64
N LYS A 63 11.24 -10.71 7.39
CA LYS A 63 11.67 -11.08 6.04
C LYS A 63 10.76 -12.15 5.44
N THR A 64 10.38 -13.15 6.25
CA THR A 64 9.47 -14.20 5.79
C THR A 64 8.09 -13.64 5.45
N LEU A 65 7.55 -12.78 6.32
CA LEU A 65 6.24 -12.16 6.07
C LEU A 65 6.25 -11.34 4.78
N ILE A 66 7.29 -10.55 4.58
CA ILE A 66 7.40 -9.69 3.38
C ILE A 66 7.60 -10.55 2.13
N ALA A 67 8.44 -11.58 2.20
CA ALA A 67 8.66 -12.46 1.06
C ALA A 67 7.35 -13.14 0.62
N ASP A 68 6.57 -13.62 1.57
CA ASP A 68 5.27 -14.22 1.28
C ASP A 68 4.32 -13.20 0.66
N PHE A 69 4.30 -11.99 1.21
CA PHE A 69 3.43 -10.94 0.70
C PHE A 69 3.79 -10.55 -0.74
N CYS A 70 5.06 -10.59 -1.10
CA CYS A 70 5.50 -10.25 -2.46
C CYS A 70 5.02 -11.27 -3.50
N ASN A 71 4.49 -12.42 -3.08
CA ASN A 71 3.87 -13.35 -4.02
C ASN A 71 2.52 -12.84 -4.53
N ILE A 72 1.88 -11.92 -3.82
CA ILE A 72 0.56 -11.39 -4.19
C ILE A 72 0.57 -9.88 -4.43
N CYS A 73 1.69 -9.21 -4.21
CA CYS A 73 1.79 -7.76 -4.37
C CYS A 73 3.06 -7.41 -5.14
N LYS A 74 2.90 -6.66 -6.22
CA LYS A 74 4.03 -6.20 -7.02
C LYS A 74 4.63 -4.95 -6.39
N VAL A 75 5.96 -4.86 -6.41
CA VAL A 75 6.68 -3.73 -5.84
C VAL A 75 6.99 -2.72 -6.94
N VAL A 76 6.61 -1.47 -6.71
CA VAL A 76 6.90 -0.37 -7.65
C VAL A 76 8.12 0.38 -7.16
N ALA A 77 9.10 0.59 -8.05
CA ALA A 77 10.33 1.30 -7.69
C ALA A 77 10.02 2.71 -7.18
N THR A 78 10.58 3.06 -6.02
CA THR A 78 10.49 4.40 -5.46
C THR A 78 11.83 5.09 -5.76
N ASP A 79 11.90 5.71 -6.92
CA ASP A 79 13.14 6.20 -7.52
C ASP A 79 13.22 7.73 -7.51
N GLU A 80 14.20 8.25 -8.25
CA GLU A 80 14.44 9.69 -8.34
C GLU A 80 13.19 10.45 -8.83
N GLU A 81 12.45 9.87 -9.76
CA GLU A 81 11.22 10.49 -10.27
C GLU A 81 10.21 10.70 -9.13
N CYS A 82 10.09 9.73 -8.23
CA CYS A 82 9.19 9.84 -7.10
C CYS A 82 9.63 10.92 -6.12
N VAL A 83 10.93 11.01 -5.86
CA VAL A 83 11.49 12.04 -4.98
C VAL A 83 11.24 13.43 -5.57
N ASN A 84 11.56 13.60 -6.85
CA ASN A 84 11.40 14.90 -7.52
C ASN A 84 9.91 15.31 -7.54
N TYR A 85 9.02 14.37 -7.81
CA TYR A 85 7.58 14.66 -7.77
C TYR A 85 7.17 15.16 -6.38
N ALA A 86 7.64 14.51 -5.32
CA ALA A 86 7.27 14.86 -3.96
C ALA A 86 7.68 16.29 -3.61
N THR A 87 8.84 16.75 -4.11
CA THR A 87 9.34 18.09 -3.79
C THR A 87 8.47 19.22 -4.35
N ILE A 88 7.70 18.97 -5.40
CA ILE A 88 6.87 20.00 -6.04
C ILE A 88 5.35 19.73 -5.86
N SER A 89 5.00 18.65 -5.16
CA SER A 89 3.60 18.26 -5.00
C SER A 89 2.91 19.07 -3.91
N ASP A 90 1.57 19.01 -3.92
CA ASP A 90 0.73 19.63 -2.88
C ASP A 90 0.48 18.70 -1.71
N PHE A 91 1.10 17.50 -1.70
CA PHE A 91 0.96 16.58 -0.58
C PHE A 91 1.67 17.13 0.66
N GLU A 92 1.03 17.02 1.82
CA GLU A 92 1.64 17.44 3.07
C GLU A 92 2.73 16.49 3.52
N ASP A 93 2.53 15.19 3.30
CA ASP A 93 3.49 14.15 3.71
C ASP A 93 4.33 13.71 2.51
N PHE A 94 5.64 13.70 2.69
CA PHE A 94 6.59 13.40 1.62
C PHE A 94 6.46 11.94 1.15
N GLU A 95 6.29 11.01 2.08
CA GLU A 95 6.14 9.60 1.72
C GLU A 95 4.84 9.37 0.95
N ASP A 96 3.75 10.03 1.36
CA ASP A 96 2.47 9.89 0.66
C ASP A 96 2.58 10.39 -0.78
N ALA A 97 3.32 11.48 -1.00
CA ALA A 97 3.56 12.00 -2.34
C ALA A 97 4.33 10.99 -3.20
N MET A 98 5.37 10.38 -2.63
CA MET A 98 6.13 9.36 -3.35
C MET A 98 5.27 8.13 -3.66
N GLN A 99 4.43 7.72 -2.72
CA GLN A 99 3.51 6.60 -2.94
C GLN A 99 2.52 6.92 -4.06
N TYR A 100 1.99 8.14 -4.07
CA TYR A 100 1.07 8.53 -5.13
C TYR A 100 1.72 8.43 -6.51
N LYS A 101 2.97 8.88 -6.62
CA LYS A 101 3.71 8.76 -7.88
C LYS A 101 3.91 7.31 -8.28
N CYS A 102 4.17 6.44 -7.31
CA CYS A 102 4.26 5.00 -7.58
C CYS A 102 2.93 4.44 -8.08
N ALA A 103 1.81 4.90 -7.52
CA ALA A 103 0.48 4.47 -7.95
C ALA A 103 0.23 4.89 -9.41
N GLU A 104 0.66 6.10 -9.78
CA GLU A 104 0.55 6.55 -11.17
C GLU A 104 1.41 5.69 -12.11
N LYS A 105 2.63 5.38 -11.70
CA LYS A 105 3.54 4.55 -12.51
C LYS A 105 2.97 3.15 -12.73
N ALA A 106 2.28 2.62 -11.73
CA ALA A 106 1.63 1.31 -11.82
C ALA A 106 0.30 1.38 -12.60
N LYS A 107 -0.15 2.57 -12.98
CA LYS A 107 -1.44 2.79 -13.62
C LYS A 107 -2.58 2.24 -12.76
N ALA A 108 -2.50 2.52 -11.46
CA ALA A 108 -3.49 2.02 -10.51
C ALA A 108 -4.87 2.61 -10.79
N ASP A 109 -5.89 1.77 -10.66
CA ASP A 109 -7.28 2.19 -10.77
C ASP A 109 -7.81 2.70 -9.44
N TYR A 110 -7.16 2.33 -8.34
CA TYR A 110 -7.66 2.62 -7.00
C TYR A 110 -6.51 2.62 -6.01
N ILE A 111 -6.53 3.55 -5.07
CA ILE A 111 -5.59 3.60 -3.94
C ILE A 111 -6.37 3.25 -2.67
N VAL A 112 -5.93 2.22 -1.96
CA VAL A 112 -6.53 1.82 -0.68
C VAL A 112 -5.69 2.39 0.45
N THR A 113 -6.32 3.17 1.32
CA THR A 113 -5.67 3.82 2.47
C THR A 113 -6.66 3.97 3.61
N ARG A 114 -6.16 4.00 4.86
CA ARG A 114 -7.00 4.34 6.00
C ARG A 114 -7.21 5.85 6.13
N ASN A 115 -6.36 6.65 5.48
CA ASN A 115 -6.33 8.11 5.62
C ASN A 115 -6.63 8.78 4.28
N ILE A 116 -7.90 8.73 3.86
CA ILE A 116 -8.33 9.27 2.56
C ILE A 116 -7.89 10.73 2.39
N LYS A 117 -7.95 11.53 3.45
CA LYS A 117 -7.62 12.96 3.37
C LYS A 117 -6.16 13.21 3.01
N ASP A 118 -5.27 12.25 3.28
CA ASP A 118 -3.85 12.39 2.94
C ASP A 118 -3.63 12.33 1.42
N PHE A 119 -4.63 11.84 0.68
CA PHE A 119 -4.59 11.72 -0.78
C PHE A 119 -5.65 12.60 -1.45
N LYS A 120 -6.06 13.67 -0.78
CA LYS A 120 -7.16 14.54 -1.27
C LYS A 120 -6.87 15.21 -2.61
N THR A 121 -5.60 15.34 -2.99
CA THR A 121 -5.20 15.92 -4.27
C THR A 121 -5.01 14.87 -5.35
N ALA A 122 -5.28 13.60 -5.04
CA ALA A 122 -5.10 12.51 -5.99
C ALA A 122 -6.15 12.56 -7.09
N SER A 123 -5.75 12.26 -8.32
CA SER A 123 -6.68 12.08 -9.42
C SER A 123 -7.10 10.61 -9.59
N ILE A 124 -6.41 9.70 -8.91
CA ILE A 124 -6.79 8.29 -8.85
C ILE A 124 -7.85 8.14 -7.75
N LYS A 125 -8.82 7.27 -7.96
CA LYS A 125 -9.87 7.02 -6.98
C LYS A 125 -9.25 6.47 -5.69
N VAL A 126 -9.67 7.00 -4.52
CA VAL A 126 -9.12 6.66 -3.21
C VAL A 126 -10.23 6.22 -2.27
N GLY A 127 -9.97 5.22 -1.46
CA GLY A 127 -10.92 4.78 -0.43
C GLY A 127 -10.25 3.93 0.62
N THR A 128 -11.00 3.68 1.70
CA THR A 128 -10.56 2.78 2.76
C THR A 128 -10.69 1.32 2.28
N PRO A 129 -10.08 0.36 3.02
CA PRO A 129 -10.34 -1.05 2.70
C PRO A 129 -11.83 -1.38 2.63
N GLU A 130 -12.62 -0.88 3.58
CA GLU A 130 -14.07 -1.08 3.56
C GLU A 130 -14.72 -0.47 2.32
N ASP A 131 -14.33 0.75 1.96
CA ASP A 131 -14.85 1.42 0.76
C ASP A 131 -14.57 0.60 -0.48
N PHE A 132 -13.35 0.09 -0.60
CA PHE A 132 -12.97 -0.70 -1.76
C PHE A 132 -13.78 -1.99 -1.85
N ILE A 133 -13.92 -2.70 -0.73
CA ILE A 133 -14.68 -3.95 -0.68
C ILE A 133 -16.14 -3.71 -1.07
N ASN A 134 -16.74 -2.63 -0.57
CA ASN A 134 -18.14 -2.34 -0.81
C ASN A 134 -18.45 -1.97 -2.25
N GLN A 135 -17.49 -1.39 -2.97
CA GLN A 135 -17.71 -1.00 -4.37
C GLN A 135 -17.18 -2.06 -5.36
N TYR A 136 -16.47 -3.04 -4.86
CA TYR A 136 -15.98 -4.10 -5.71
C TYR A 136 -17.10 -5.09 -5.99
#